data_881d81ed512e218adc0eb6e1620b8a1c
#
_entry.id   881d81ed512e218adc0eb6e1620b8a1c
#
_cell.length_a   1.000
_cell.length_b   1.000
_cell.length_c   1.000
_cell.angle_alpha   90.00
_cell.angle_beta   90.00
_cell.angle_gamma   90.00
#
_symmetry.space_group_name_H-M   'P 1'
#
loop_
_entity.id
_entity.type
_entity.pdbx_description
1 polymer ?
#
loop_
_entity_poly.entity_id
_entity_poly.type
_entity_poly.pdbx_seq_one_letter_code
_entity_poly.pdbx_strand_id
1 'polypeptide(L)'
;MRYKKAITVGAVAALVGVSSPLWWPTQAQGTNMTGFKRYAPEEFFSGQQLTLAQAIHDGDLARVQQLAPKTDLNAPGAKNTTLLSYAVQEIVPVKNDASNTRYQIISVLLKNGADPKAPVGASGGTVVYAALHADTPNLLRVLLDGGLDPNWRPSGDTPMIFEVAENKLLPQLKLLVEHNANVNLRDSLGATAIFDATSLQQWDAVDYLLAHGADPKVANQLGVSYGWVLQTTLEKHTTPGSPGRARIDDIRRKIVAAGAPWPPVDPKAQRAAMRARGEKVVTPAGQTE
;
A
#
# COMPACT_ATOMS: atom_id res chain seq x y z
N MET A 1 27.38 22.17 -30.46
CA MET A 1 26.22 22.18 -29.52
C MET A 1 25.49 20.85 -29.64
N ARG A 2 25.71 19.93 -28.75
CA ARG A 2 25.05 18.61 -28.71
C ARG A 2 24.13 18.58 -27.48
N TYR A 3 22.84 18.67 -27.71
CA TYR A 3 21.82 18.45 -26.69
C TYR A 3 21.79 16.95 -26.32
N LYS A 4 22.30 16.60 -25.15
CA LYS A 4 22.00 15.34 -24.50
C LYS A 4 20.57 15.41 -23.96
N LYS A 5 19.62 14.80 -24.64
CA LYS A 5 18.29 14.54 -24.08
C LYS A 5 18.44 13.48 -23.00
N ALA A 6 18.34 13.91 -21.76
CA ALA A 6 18.19 13.01 -20.62
C ALA A 6 16.85 12.28 -20.75
N ILE A 7 16.87 10.96 -20.78
CA ILE A 7 15.69 10.13 -20.67
C ILE A 7 15.27 10.18 -19.20
N THR A 8 14.23 10.92 -18.92
CA THR A 8 13.62 11.00 -17.61
C THR A 8 12.85 9.70 -17.39
N VAL A 9 13.41 8.77 -16.63
CA VAL A 9 12.66 7.74 -15.93
C VAL A 9 12.04 8.47 -14.73
N GLY A 10 10.99 9.15 -14.98
CA GLY A 10 10.33 9.95 -13.98
C GLY A 10 9.14 10.59 -14.62
N ALA A 11 8.04 9.93 -14.62
CA ALA A 11 6.73 10.56 -14.77
C ALA A 11 5.62 9.51 -14.79
N VAL A 12 5.45 8.75 -13.74
CA VAL A 12 4.12 8.24 -13.37
C VAL A 12 3.80 8.58 -11.90
N ALA A 13 4.66 9.35 -11.25
CA ALA A 13 4.38 9.87 -9.91
C ALA A 13 3.88 11.32 -9.93
N ALA A 14 3.23 11.74 -11.02
CA ALA A 14 2.63 13.07 -11.08
C ALA A 14 1.22 12.95 -11.63
N LEU A 15 0.26 13.37 -10.81
CA LEU A 15 -1.18 13.51 -11.06
C LEU A 15 -2.07 12.38 -10.52
N VAL A 16 -1.83 11.93 -9.30
CA VAL A 16 -2.96 11.81 -8.40
C VAL A 16 -2.69 12.77 -7.24
N GLY A 17 -3.20 13.96 -7.36
CA GLY A 17 -3.45 14.82 -6.20
C GLY A 17 -4.45 14.06 -5.34
N VAL A 18 -3.95 13.21 -4.47
CA VAL A 18 -4.77 12.52 -3.48
C VAL A 18 -5.13 13.55 -2.43
N SER A 19 -6.15 14.37 -2.76
CA SER A 19 -6.96 14.94 -1.70
C SER A 19 -7.44 13.74 -0.90
N SER A 20 -7.03 13.65 0.38
CA SER A 20 -7.55 12.65 1.32
C SER A 20 -9.03 12.51 1.09
N PRO A 21 -9.56 11.28 0.94
CA PRO A 21 -10.99 11.10 0.71
C PRO A 21 -11.75 11.88 1.79
N LEU A 22 -12.76 12.66 1.41
CA LEU A 22 -13.53 13.54 2.32
C LEU A 22 -14.15 12.82 3.53
N TRP A 23 -14.09 11.50 3.56
CA TRP A 23 -14.56 10.65 4.64
C TRP A 23 -13.45 10.18 5.61
N TRP A 24 -12.15 10.40 5.25
CA TRP A 24 -11.03 10.13 6.15
C TRP A 24 -10.57 11.43 6.79
N PRO A 25 -10.49 11.53 8.13
CA PRO A 25 -9.98 12.71 8.79
C PRO A 25 -8.50 12.88 8.43
N THR A 26 -8.18 13.88 7.60
CA THR A 26 -6.81 14.32 7.39
C THR A 26 -6.26 14.79 8.72
N GLN A 27 -5.16 14.21 9.17
CA GLN A 27 -4.42 14.77 10.29
C GLN A 27 -3.93 16.17 9.89
N ALA A 28 -4.61 17.18 10.38
CA ALA A 28 -4.10 18.55 10.35
C ALA A 28 -2.86 18.58 11.23
N GLN A 29 -1.72 18.93 10.63
CA GLN A 29 -0.48 19.17 11.34
C GLN A 29 -0.73 20.08 12.55
N GLY A 30 -0.56 19.56 13.76
CA GLY A 30 -0.26 20.35 14.96
C GLY A 30 -1.38 21.15 15.61
N THR A 31 -2.66 20.84 15.39
CA THR A 31 -3.74 21.50 16.14
C THR A 31 -4.37 20.55 17.15
N ASN A 32 -4.59 21.04 18.37
CA ASN A 32 -5.22 20.33 19.47
C ASN A 32 -6.44 19.51 19.04
N MET A 33 -6.48 18.22 19.42
CA MET A 33 -7.46 17.20 19.06
C MET A 33 -8.88 17.44 19.61
N THR A 34 -9.38 18.65 19.67
CA THR A 34 -10.72 18.95 20.19
C THR A 34 -11.79 19.09 19.11
N GLY A 35 -11.49 18.75 17.83
CA GLY A 35 -12.35 19.00 16.69
C GLY A 35 -12.83 17.78 15.89
N PHE A 36 -12.71 16.54 16.37
CA PHE A 36 -13.26 15.39 15.66
C PHE A 36 -14.78 15.40 15.75
N LYS A 37 -15.43 15.72 14.62
CA LYS A 37 -16.90 15.61 14.51
C LYS A 37 -17.27 14.15 14.36
N ARG A 38 -17.85 13.57 15.41
CA ARG A 38 -18.58 12.30 15.29
C ARG A 38 -19.90 12.57 14.58
N TYR A 39 -20.20 11.78 13.59
CA TYR A 39 -21.47 11.88 12.86
C TYR A 39 -22.50 10.96 13.50
N ALA A 40 -23.73 11.46 13.65
CA ALA A 40 -24.82 10.64 14.17
C ALA A 40 -25.16 9.52 13.16
N PRO A 41 -25.44 8.29 13.65
CA PRO A 41 -25.79 7.16 12.76
C PRO A 41 -26.98 7.46 11.84
N GLU A 42 -27.91 8.28 12.28
CA GLU A 42 -29.12 8.71 11.55
C GLU A 42 -28.79 9.53 10.29
N GLU A 43 -27.59 10.12 10.22
CA GLU A 43 -27.14 10.84 9.01
C GLU A 43 -26.88 9.89 7.83
N PHE A 44 -26.65 8.60 8.10
CA PHE A 44 -26.25 7.62 7.09
C PHE A 44 -27.20 6.45 6.94
N PHE A 45 -27.86 6.02 8.01
CA PHE A 45 -28.58 4.75 8.06
C PHE A 45 -30.03 4.88 8.49
N SER A 46 -30.83 3.89 8.12
CA SER A 46 -32.23 3.74 8.54
C SER A 46 -32.54 2.27 8.87
N GLY A 47 -33.68 2.03 9.49
CA GLY A 47 -34.16 0.67 9.77
C GLY A 47 -33.17 -0.17 10.58
N GLN A 48 -32.96 -1.40 10.14
CA GLN A 48 -32.11 -2.37 10.84
C GLN A 48 -30.63 -1.95 10.85
N GLN A 49 -30.15 -1.34 9.76
CA GLN A 49 -28.79 -0.79 9.71
C GLN A 49 -28.57 0.34 10.72
N LEU A 50 -29.57 1.20 10.93
CA LEU A 50 -29.50 2.25 11.94
C LEU A 50 -29.35 1.67 13.34
N THR A 51 -30.11 0.62 13.66
CA THR A 51 -30.02 -0.03 14.98
C THR A 51 -28.61 -0.60 15.24
N LEU A 52 -27.98 -1.20 14.21
CA LEU A 52 -26.60 -1.68 14.32
C LEU A 52 -25.61 -0.51 14.37
N ALA A 53 -25.80 0.52 13.56
CA ALA A 53 -24.93 1.69 13.56
C ALA A 53 -24.94 2.44 14.91
N GLN A 54 -26.08 2.50 15.59
CA GLN A 54 -26.18 3.02 16.96
C GLN A 54 -25.36 2.20 17.94
N ALA A 55 -25.45 0.85 17.88
CA ALA A 55 -24.62 -0.02 18.73
C ALA A 55 -23.11 0.15 18.42
N ILE A 56 -22.73 0.34 17.15
CA ILE A 56 -21.37 0.67 16.75
C ILE A 56 -20.95 2.02 17.34
N HIS A 57 -21.78 3.05 17.23
CA HIS A 57 -21.52 4.40 17.76
C HIS A 57 -21.28 4.36 19.28
N ASP A 58 -22.13 3.65 20.01
CA ASP A 58 -22.05 3.52 21.47
C ASP A 58 -20.85 2.65 21.92
N GLY A 59 -20.28 1.84 21.02
CA GLY A 59 -19.25 0.86 21.34
C GLY A 59 -19.78 -0.37 22.08
N ASP A 60 -21.07 -0.65 21.94
CA ASP A 60 -21.73 -1.81 22.55
C ASP A 60 -21.42 -3.08 21.74
N LEU A 61 -20.28 -3.70 22.05
CA LEU A 61 -19.81 -4.91 21.40
C LEU A 61 -20.81 -6.06 21.49
N ALA A 62 -21.48 -6.23 22.63
CA ALA A 62 -22.43 -7.33 22.82
C ALA A 62 -23.64 -7.17 21.89
N ARG A 63 -24.16 -5.95 21.78
CA ARG A 63 -25.26 -5.64 20.88
C ARG A 63 -24.84 -5.76 19.40
N VAL A 64 -23.62 -5.33 19.05
CA VAL A 64 -23.08 -5.54 17.68
C VAL A 64 -23.01 -7.03 17.35
N GLN A 65 -22.49 -7.88 18.26
CA GLN A 65 -22.45 -9.33 18.05
C GLN A 65 -23.84 -9.94 17.82
N GLN A 66 -24.86 -9.43 18.48
CA GLN A 66 -26.24 -9.90 18.34
C GLN A 66 -26.89 -9.45 17.00
N LEU A 67 -26.56 -8.23 16.54
CA LEU A 67 -27.23 -7.61 15.40
C LEU A 67 -26.52 -7.88 14.06
N ALA A 68 -25.19 -7.95 14.04
CA ALA A 68 -24.42 -8.10 12.81
C ALA A 68 -24.84 -9.31 11.96
N PRO A 69 -25.10 -10.52 12.51
CA PRO A 69 -25.53 -11.67 11.71
C PRO A 69 -26.89 -11.53 11.03
N LYS A 70 -27.68 -10.55 11.43
CA LYS A 70 -29.07 -10.34 10.98
C LYS A 70 -29.22 -9.09 10.10
N THR A 71 -28.13 -8.35 9.88
CA THR A 71 -28.13 -7.06 9.16
C THR A 71 -27.38 -7.21 7.85
N ASP A 72 -27.90 -6.60 6.77
CA ASP A 72 -27.10 -6.45 5.55
C ASP A 72 -25.97 -5.43 5.81
N LEU A 73 -24.75 -5.95 5.97
CA LEU A 73 -23.56 -5.17 6.31
C LEU A 73 -23.00 -4.39 5.13
N ASN A 74 -23.33 -4.79 3.90
CA ASN A 74 -22.73 -4.27 2.69
C ASN A 74 -23.63 -3.31 1.91
N ALA A 75 -24.92 -3.26 2.22
CA ALA A 75 -25.80 -2.27 1.63
C ALA A 75 -25.32 -0.85 2.01
N PRO A 76 -25.13 0.04 1.02
CA PRO A 76 -24.64 1.38 1.28
C PRO A 76 -25.73 2.25 1.92
N GLY A 77 -25.36 2.96 2.96
CA GLY A 77 -26.15 4.05 3.53
C GLY A 77 -25.98 5.36 2.74
N ALA A 78 -26.48 6.46 3.30
CA ALA A 78 -26.31 7.77 2.69
C ALA A 78 -24.82 8.09 2.44
N LYS A 79 -24.53 8.84 1.38
CA LYS A 79 -23.18 9.20 0.94
C LYS A 79 -22.28 7.99 0.66
N ASN A 80 -22.87 6.86 0.29
CA ASN A 80 -22.14 5.59 0.05
C ASN A 80 -21.31 5.15 1.26
N THR A 81 -21.87 5.24 2.47
CA THR A 81 -21.22 4.84 3.72
C THR A 81 -21.65 3.43 4.08
N THR A 82 -20.72 2.49 4.23
CA THR A 82 -21.00 1.14 4.73
C THR A 82 -20.91 1.10 6.27
N LEU A 83 -21.55 0.12 6.91
CA LEU A 83 -21.42 -0.08 8.36
C LEU A 83 -19.97 -0.30 8.80
N LEU A 84 -19.16 -0.98 7.98
CA LEU A 84 -17.74 -1.15 8.24
C LEU A 84 -16.98 0.18 8.17
N SER A 85 -17.20 0.99 7.14
CA SER A 85 -16.57 2.30 7.02
C SER A 85 -16.99 3.25 8.15
N TYR A 86 -18.24 3.17 8.59
CA TYR A 86 -18.73 3.91 9.75
C TYR A 86 -18.00 3.48 11.03
N ALA A 87 -17.87 2.17 11.27
CA ALA A 87 -17.13 1.64 12.41
C ALA A 87 -15.67 2.11 12.44
N VAL A 88 -15.03 2.23 11.27
CA VAL A 88 -13.66 2.76 11.15
C VAL A 88 -13.59 4.25 11.49
N GLN A 89 -14.59 5.05 11.12
CA GLN A 89 -14.67 6.46 11.51
C GLN A 89 -14.84 6.65 13.03
N GLU A 90 -15.40 5.65 13.72
CA GLU A 90 -15.56 5.64 15.17
C GLU A 90 -14.27 5.25 15.93
N ILE A 91 -13.19 4.87 15.23
CA ILE A 91 -11.86 4.72 15.83
C ILE A 91 -11.34 6.11 16.18
N VAL A 92 -11.67 6.57 17.38
CA VAL A 92 -11.07 7.81 17.92
C VAL A 92 -9.61 7.49 18.29
N PRO A 93 -8.65 8.38 18.06
CA PRO A 93 -7.29 8.23 18.55
C PRO A 93 -7.28 8.27 20.08
N VAL A 94 -7.57 7.15 20.72
CA VAL A 94 -7.33 6.96 22.15
C VAL A 94 -5.93 6.37 22.26
N LYS A 95 -5.08 7.00 23.07
CA LYS A 95 -3.72 6.55 23.32
C LYS A 95 -3.69 5.04 23.59
N ASN A 96 -3.03 4.29 22.70
CA ASN A 96 -2.48 2.96 22.93
C ASN A 96 -3.43 1.83 23.34
N ASP A 97 -4.61 1.67 22.74
CA ASP A 97 -5.39 0.50 23.05
C ASP A 97 -5.71 -0.38 21.84
N ALA A 98 -4.82 -1.37 21.56
CA ALA A 98 -5.13 -2.44 20.61
C ALA A 98 -6.24 -3.39 21.14
N SER A 99 -6.54 -3.35 22.43
CA SER A 99 -7.71 -3.99 23.04
C SER A 99 -8.98 -3.17 22.86
N ASN A 100 -8.87 -2.05 22.14
CA ASN A 100 -9.95 -1.12 21.90
C ASN A 100 -11.18 -1.85 21.35
N THR A 101 -12.27 -1.74 22.05
CA THR A 101 -13.58 -2.29 21.69
C THR A 101 -13.95 -1.96 20.23
N ARG A 102 -13.47 -0.85 19.67
CA ARG A 102 -13.69 -0.45 18.28
C ARG A 102 -13.08 -1.44 17.28
N TYR A 103 -11.85 -1.92 17.52
CA TYR A 103 -11.24 -2.97 16.68
C TYR A 103 -11.94 -4.31 16.82
N GLN A 104 -12.45 -4.64 18.01
CA GLN A 104 -13.26 -5.84 18.24
C GLN A 104 -14.59 -5.76 17.46
N ILE A 105 -15.25 -4.59 17.44
CA ILE A 105 -16.45 -4.33 16.63
C ILE A 105 -16.14 -4.55 15.15
N ILE A 106 -15.05 -3.98 14.63
CA ILE A 106 -14.63 -4.18 13.23
C ILE A 106 -14.42 -5.67 12.95
N SER A 107 -13.74 -6.39 13.85
CA SER A 107 -13.54 -7.84 13.72
C SER A 107 -14.88 -8.61 13.65
N VAL A 108 -15.87 -8.21 14.46
CA VAL A 108 -17.22 -8.82 14.41
C VAL A 108 -17.88 -8.55 13.07
N LEU A 109 -17.82 -7.33 12.56
CA LEU A 109 -18.40 -7.00 11.24
C LEU A 109 -17.75 -7.81 10.12
N LEU A 110 -16.42 -7.91 10.10
CA LEU A 110 -15.68 -8.71 9.11
C LEU A 110 -16.06 -10.19 9.17
N LYS A 111 -16.11 -10.78 10.37
CA LYS A 111 -16.52 -12.19 10.58
C LYS A 111 -17.95 -12.48 10.13
N ASN A 112 -18.79 -11.45 10.06
CA ASN A 112 -20.16 -11.56 9.55
C ASN A 112 -20.29 -11.11 8.07
N GLY A 113 -19.19 -10.97 7.35
CA GLY A 113 -19.17 -10.75 5.91
C GLY A 113 -19.17 -9.30 5.45
N ALA A 114 -18.84 -8.34 6.32
CA ALA A 114 -18.60 -6.97 5.87
C ALA A 114 -17.40 -6.90 4.94
N ASP A 115 -17.55 -6.29 3.76
CA ASP A 115 -16.50 -6.21 2.74
C ASP A 115 -15.63 -4.97 2.93
N PRO A 116 -14.34 -5.12 3.33
CA PRO A 116 -13.43 -3.99 3.49
C PRO A 116 -13.00 -3.36 2.15
N LYS A 117 -13.28 -4.01 1.03
CA LYS A 117 -12.94 -3.57 -0.34
C LYS A 117 -14.08 -2.79 -0.99
N ALA A 118 -15.26 -2.76 -0.36
CA ALA A 118 -16.39 -2.00 -0.87
C ALA A 118 -16.02 -0.52 -1.02
N PRO A 119 -16.36 0.12 -2.16
CA PRO A 119 -16.10 1.53 -2.35
C PRO A 119 -16.97 2.36 -1.40
N VAL A 120 -16.38 3.37 -0.78
CA VAL A 120 -17.06 4.26 0.18
C VAL A 120 -16.85 5.73 -0.18
N GLY A 121 -17.82 6.55 0.18
CA GLY A 121 -17.82 7.98 -0.13
C GLY A 121 -17.92 8.29 -1.62
N ALA A 122 -17.84 9.56 -1.96
CA ALA A 122 -17.94 10.04 -3.36
C ALA A 122 -16.67 9.71 -4.17
N SER A 123 -15.52 9.58 -3.52
CA SER A 123 -14.23 9.26 -4.17
C SER A 123 -14.03 7.78 -4.44
N GLY A 124 -14.89 6.90 -3.94
CA GLY A 124 -14.74 5.45 -4.10
C GLY A 124 -13.55 4.84 -3.36
N GLY A 125 -13.04 5.52 -2.33
CA GLY A 125 -11.99 4.96 -1.46
C GLY A 125 -12.47 3.68 -0.76
N THR A 126 -11.55 2.93 -0.14
CA THR A 126 -11.90 1.69 0.58
C THR A 126 -11.35 1.72 2.01
N VAL A 127 -11.94 0.91 2.89
CA VAL A 127 -11.41 0.72 4.25
C VAL A 127 -9.99 0.16 4.21
N VAL A 128 -9.65 -0.66 3.21
CA VAL A 128 -8.29 -1.18 3.01
C VAL A 128 -7.30 -0.05 2.74
N TYR A 129 -7.64 0.89 1.84
CA TYR A 129 -6.76 2.03 1.54
C TYR A 129 -6.49 2.86 2.80
N ALA A 130 -7.53 3.12 3.60
CA ALA A 130 -7.38 3.82 4.87
C ALA A 130 -6.45 3.08 5.85
N ALA A 131 -6.55 1.75 5.91
CA ALA A 131 -5.72 0.92 6.77
C ALA A 131 -4.24 0.89 6.36
N LEU A 132 -3.96 0.90 5.04
CA LEU A 132 -2.59 0.93 4.51
C LEU A 132 -1.87 2.24 4.87
N HIS A 133 -2.60 3.36 4.91
CA HIS A 133 -2.04 4.70 5.13
C HIS A 133 -2.29 5.25 6.55
N ALA A 134 -2.81 4.42 7.47
CA ALA A 134 -2.99 4.80 8.86
C ALA A 134 -1.65 4.96 9.59
N ASP A 135 -1.60 5.82 10.62
CA ASP A 135 -0.40 6.03 11.43
C ASP A 135 0.06 4.77 12.19
N THR A 136 -0.86 3.85 12.42
CA THR A 136 -0.58 2.57 13.09
C THR A 136 -1.09 1.40 12.25
N PRO A 137 -0.45 0.22 12.33
CA PRO A 137 -0.87 -0.95 11.57
C PRO A 137 -2.10 -1.66 12.13
N ASN A 138 -2.71 -1.18 13.23
CA ASN A 138 -3.75 -1.90 13.96
C ASN A 138 -4.99 -2.19 13.10
N LEU A 139 -5.46 -1.22 12.32
CA LEU A 139 -6.60 -1.45 11.42
C LEU A 139 -6.25 -2.48 10.35
N LEU A 140 -5.08 -2.37 9.72
CA LEU A 140 -4.62 -3.35 8.73
C LEU A 140 -4.53 -4.77 9.32
N ARG A 141 -4.04 -4.90 10.56
CA ARG A 141 -4.01 -6.19 11.28
C ARG A 141 -5.40 -6.79 11.40
N VAL A 142 -6.38 -6.00 11.85
CA VAL A 142 -7.75 -6.49 12.01
C VAL A 142 -8.38 -6.90 10.67
N LEU A 143 -8.06 -6.20 9.57
CA LEU A 143 -8.53 -6.58 8.24
C LEU A 143 -7.89 -7.89 7.77
N LEU A 144 -6.59 -8.07 7.97
CA LEU A 144 -5.85 -9.29 7.58
C LEU A 144 -6.30 -10.49 8.43
N ASP A 145 -6.45 -10.31 9.75
CA ASP A 145 -6.99 -11.33 10.66
C ASP A 145 -8.45 -11.69 10.31
N GLY A 146 -9.18 -10.73 9.73
CA GLY A 146 -10.55 -10.90 9.23
C GLY A 146 -10.65 -11.53 7.83
N GLY A 147 -9.52 -11.94 7.23
CA GLY A 147 -9.47 -12.66 5.96
C GLY A 147 -9.22 -11.77 4.73
N LEU A 148 -8.77 -10.53 4.89
CA LEU A 148 -8.29 -9.75 3.75
C LEU A 148 -7.08 -10.46 3.14
N ASP A 149 -7.13 -10.75 1.84
CA ASP A 149 -5.98 -11.29 1.10
C ASP A 149 -4.82 -10.29 1.09
N PRO A 150 -3.65 -10.60 1.68
CA PRO A 150 -2.50 -9.71 1.69
C PRO A 150 -1.93 -9.44 0.29
N ASN A 151 -2.33 -10.21 -0.70
CA ASN A 151 -1.93 -10.05 -2.11
C ASN A 151 -2.97 -9.29 -2.95
N TRP A 152 -4.02 -8.77 -2.32
CA TRP A 152 -5.06 -8.02 -3.02
C TRP A 152 -4.51 -6.80 -3.77
N ARG A 153 -5.20 -6.41 -4.88
CA ARG A 153 -4.83 -5.29 -5.75
C ARG A 153 -5.89 -4.21 -5.66
N PRO A 154 -5.64 -3.12 -4.90
CA PRO A 154 -6.62 -2.05 -4.68
C PRO A 154 -6.89 -1.20 -5.92
N SER A 155 -5.90 -1.05 -6.80
CA SER A 155 -5.97 -0.20 -7.99
C SER A 155 -5.41 -0.96 -9.20
N GLY A 156 -6.29 -1.39 -10.10
CA GLY A 156 -5.88 -2.06 -11.32
C GLY A 156 -4.95 -3.25 -11.04
N ASP A 157 -3.73 -3.21 -11.56
CA ASP A 157 -2.77 -4.30 -11.43
C ASP A 157 -1.73 -4.09 -10.32
N THR A 158 -1.85 -3.06 -9.47
CA THR A 158 -0.86 -2.77 -8.43
C THR A 158 -1.19 -3.48 -7.12
N PRO A 159 -0.34 -4.41 -6.63
CA PRO A 159 -0.53 -5.07 -5.34
C PRO A 159 -0.39 -4.12 -4.15
N MET A 160 -1.09 -4.40 -3.04
CA MET A 160 -1.02 -3.60 -1.80
C MET A 160 0.39 -3.37 -1.29
N ILE A 161 1.31 -4.32 -1.50
CA ILE A 161 2.69 -4.22 -1.02
C ILE A 161 3.44 -3.02 -1.60
N PHE A 162 3.06 -2.53 -2.79
CA PHE A 162 3.65 -1.33 -3.39
C PHE A 162 3.27 -0.06 -2.61
N GLU A 163 2.02 0.01 -2.11
CA GLU A 163 1.52 1.16 -1.35
C GLU A 163 2.26 1.37 -0.02
N VAL A 164 2.83 0.29 0.52
CA VAL A 164 3.51 0.31 1.84
C VAL A 164 5.03 0.11 1.74
N ALA A 165 5.60 0.09 0.54
CA ALA A 165 7.05 -0.04 0.33
C ALA A 165 7.82 1.26 0.63
N GLU A 166 7.39 1.98 1.66
CA GLU A 166 7.99 3.23 2.16
C GLU A 166 8.44 3.07 3.62
N ASN A 167 9.51 3.79 4.01
CA ASN A 167 10.06 3.68 5.37
C ASN A 167 9.04 4.07 6.46
N LYS A 168 8.23 5.11 6.20
CA LYS A 168 7.19 5.55 7.14
C LYS A 168 6.07 4.51 7.34
N LEU A 169 5.88 3.59 6.36
CA LEU A 169 4.88 2.52 6.38
C LEU A 169 5.51 1.14 6.62
N LEU A 170 6.76 1.10 7.09
CA LEU A 170 7.45 -0.16 7.39
C LEU A 170 6.69 -1.09 8.35
N PRO A 171 5.96 -0.60 9.37
CA PRO A 171 5.10 -1.46 10.19
C PRO A 171 4.00 -2.17 9.39
N GLN A 172 3.37 -1.49 8.43
CA GLN A 172 2.36 -2.07 7.53
C GLN A 172 2.99 -3.07 6.56
N LEU A 173 4.15 -2.75 5.99
CA LEU A 173 4.91 -3.67 5.14
C LEU A 173 5.26 -4.97 5.89
N LYS A 174 5.76 -4.86 7.11
CA LYS A 174 6.06 -6.02 7.96
C LYS A 174 4.82 -6.87 8.19
N LEU A 175 3.72 -6.22 8.53
CA LEU A 175 2.46 -6.90 8.79
C LEU A 175 1.92 -7.66 7.55
N LEU A 176 1.99 -7.07 6.36
CA LEU A 176 1.62 -7.78 5.13
C LEU A 176 2.47 -9.03 4.93
N VAL A 177 3.80 -8.93 5.11
CA VAL A 177 4.72 -10.07 4.97
C VAL A 177 4.48 -11.13 6.04
N GLU A 178 4.22 -10.74 7.30
CA GLU A 178 3.83 -11.65 8.38
C GLU A 178 2.55 -12.43 8.05
N HIS A 179 1.63 -11.83 7.28
CA HIS A 179 0.43 -12.46 6.76
C HIS A 179 0.61 -13.12 5.38
N ASN A 180 1.85 -13.46 5.00
CA ASN A 180 2.22 -14.16 3.78
C ASN A 180 1.99 -13.37 2.48
N ALA A 181 2.14 -12.04 2.50
CA ALA A 181 2.22 -11.28 1.27
C ALA A 181 3.41 -11.75 0.44
N ASN A 182 3.19 -11.98 -0.84
CA ASN A 182 4.26 -12.31 -1.77
C ASN A 182 5.03 -11.05 -2.17
N VAL A 183 6.25 -10.89 -1.66
CA VAL A 183 7.13 -9.74 -1.93
C VAL A 183 7.55 -9.63 -3.40
N ASN A 184 7.36 -10.68 -4.20
CA ASN A 184 7.69 -10.75 -5.63
C ASN A 184 6.49 -10.55 -6.54
N LEU A 185 5.35 -10.10 -6.02
CA LEU A 185 4.24 -9.68 -6.87
C LEU A 185 4.67 -8.57 -7.82
N ARG A 186 4.18 -8.65 -9.03
CA ARG A 186 4.53 -7.71 -10.10
C ARG A 186 3.36 -6.77 -10.39
N ASP A 187 3.70 -5.54 -10.73
CA ASP A 187 2.76 -4.57 -11.31
C ASP A 187 2.47 -4.87 -12.80
N SER A 188 1.73 -4.00 -13.46
CA SER A 188 1.37 -4.11 -14.89
C SER A 188 2.59 -4.10 -15.83
N LEU A 189 3.69 -3.51 -15.41
CA LEU A 189 4.96 -3.45 -16.17
C LEU A 189 5.94 -4.56 -15.76
N GLY A 190 5.58 -5.40 -14.80
CA GLY A 190 6.43 -6.49 -14.33
C GLY A 190 7.50 -6.07 -13.32
N ALA A 191 7.44 -4.86 -12.78
CA ALA A 191 8.28 -4.45 -11.65
C ALA A 191 7.76 -5.05 -10.33
N THR A 192 8.60 -5.12 -9.31
CA THR A 192 8.24 -5.52 -7.95
C THR A 192 8.41 -4.34 -6.99
N ALA A 193 7.81 -4.38 -5.81
CA ALA A 193 7.81 -3.27 -4.85
C ALA A 193 9.21 -2.76 -4.48
N ILE A 194 10.25 -3.61 -4.57
CA ILE A 194 11.62 -3.20 -4.29
C ILE A 194 12.16 -2.18 -5.31
N PHE A 195 11.63 -2.15 -6.55
CA PHE A 195 12.01 -1.14 -7.55
C PHE A 195 11.57 0.26 -7.09
N ASP A 196 10.32 0.39 -6.64
CA ASP A 196 9.76 1.64 -6.16
C ASP A 196 10.45 2.09 -4.87
N ALA A 197 10.60 1.18 -3.90
CA ALA A 197 11.32 1.45 -2.66
C ALA A 197 12.74 1.98 -2.92
N THR A 198 13.47 1.39 -3.89
CA THR A 198 14.82 1.85 -4.26
C THR A 198 14.80 3.21 -4.96
N SER A 199 13.88 3.41 -5.91
CA SER A 199 13.75 4.67 -6.65
C SER A 199 13.41 5.85 -5.73
N LEU A 200 12.63 5.57 -4.68
CA LEU A 200 12.23 6.52 -3.64
C LEU A 200 13.22 6.56 -2.46
N GLN A 201 14.32 5.81 -2.53
CA GLN A 201 15.38 5.74 -1.51
C GLN A 201 14.86 5.29 -0.13
N GLN A 202 13.89 4.38 -0.10
CA GLN A 202 13.27 3.84 1.11
C GLN A 202 14.09 2.65 1.62
N TRP A 203 15.29 2.91 2.10
CA TRP A 203 16.34 1.88 2.32
C TRP A 203 15.95 0.84 3.37
N ASP A 204 15.20 1.19 4.40
CA ASP A 204 14.77 0.22 5.41
C ASP A 204 13.70 -0.74 4.84
N ALA A 205 12.83 -0.25 3.96
CA ALA A 205 11.91 -1.11 3.22
C ALA A 205 12.66 -2.00 2.22
N VAL A 206 13.70 -1.47 1.52
CA VAL A 206 14.56 -2.26 0.62
C VAL A 206 15.24 -3.40 1.36
N ASP A 207 15.89 -3.13 2.49
CA ASP A 207 16.56 -4.16 3.28
C ASP A 207 15.58 -5.21 3.80
N TYR A 208 14.40 -4.77 4.24
CA TYR A 208 13.36 -5.68 4.71
C TYR A 208 12.87 -6.60 3.59
N LEU A 209 12.58 -6.05 2.42
CA LEU A 209 12.14 -6.83 1.26
C LEU A 209 13.19 -7.86 0.83
N LEU A 210 14.47 -7.46 0.75
CA LEU A 210 15.58 -8.38 0.42
C LEU A 210 15.71 -9.50 1.46
N ALA A 211 15.62 -9.16 2.75
CA ALA A 211 15.69 -10.14 3.84
C ALA A 211 14.53 -11.16 3.82
N HIS A 212 13.39 -10.80 3.19
CA HIS A 212 12.21 -11.65 3.07
C HIS A 212 12.00 -12.22 1.66
N GLY A 213 13.08 -12.32 0.87
CA GLY A 213 13.08 -13.07 -0.38
C GLY A 213 12.66 -12.29 -1.62
N ALA A 214 12.76 -10.95 -1.61
CA ALA A 214 12.62 -10.19 -2.85
C ALA A 214 13.75 -10.60 -3.83
N ASP A 215 13.37 -11.02 -5.05
CA ASP A 215 14.31 -11.50 -6.07
C ASP A 215 15.05 -10.31 -6.73
N PRO A 216 16.35 -10.14 -6.50
CA PRO A 216 17.12 -9.04 -7.09
C PRO A 216 17.47 -9.25 -8.57
N LYS A 217 17.15 -10.41 -9.16
CA LYS A 217 17.41 -10.72 -10.57
C LYS A 217 16.27 -10.31 -11.50
N VAL A 218 15.16 -9.82 -10.94
CA VAL A 218 13.99 -9.41 -11.71
C VAL A 218 14.32 -8.26 -12.67
N ALA A 219 13.85 -8.39 -13.90
CA ALA A 219 13.71 -7.28 -14.83
C ALA A 219 12.23 -7.08 -15.18
N ASN A 220 11.85 -5.81 -15.39
CA ASN A 220 10.50 -5.47 -15.85
C ASN A 220 10.38 -5.56 -17.37
N GLN A 221 9.18 -5.37 -17.91
CA GLN A 221 8.91 -5.47 -19.35
C GLN A 221 9.63 -4.41 -20.19
N LEU A 222 10.14 -3.34 -19.58
CA LEU A 222 10.98 -2.32 -20.24
C LEU A 222 12.46 -2.74 -20.31
N GLY A 223 12.82 -3.94 -19.84
CA GLY A 223 14.19 -4.43 -19.74
C GLY A 223 14.99 -3.81 -18.60
N VAL A 224 14.35 -3.05 -17.72
CA VAL A 224 15.01 -2.46 -16.56
C VAL A 224 15.10 -3.51 -15.47
N SER A 225 16.33 -3.93 -15.14
CA SER A 225 16.57 -4.83 -14.02
C SER A 225 16.65 -4.08 -12.69
N TYR A 226 16.45 -4.78 -11.57
CA TYR A 226 16.62 -4.18 -10.24
C TYR A 226 18.05 -3.61 -10.06
N GLY A 227 19.08 -4.34 -10.52
CA GLY A 227 20.45 -3.83 -10.52
C GLY A 227 20.62 -2.52 -11.27
N TRP A 228 19.90 -2.33 -12.39
CA TRP A 228 19.89 -1.06 -13.14
C TRP A 228 19.27 0.09 -12.35
N VAL A 229 18.15 -0.15 -11.65
CA VAL A 229 17.55 0.85 -10.77
C VAL A 229 18.52 1.26 -9.67
N LEU A 230 19.16 0.28 -9.03
CA LEU A 230 20.12 0.53 -7.96
C LEU A 230 21.33 1.33 -8.45
N GLN A 231 21.91 0.96 -9.62
CA GLN A 231 23.04 1.69 -10.22
C GLN A 231 22.64 3.13 -10.58
N THR A 232 21.48 3.32 -11.19
CA THR A 232 20.99 4.65 -11.56
C THR A 232 20.78 5.53 -10.34
N THR A 233 20.23 4.96 -9.25
CA THR A 233 20.05 5.66 -7.98
C THR A 233 21.39 6.03 -7.36
N LEU A 234 22.36 5.12 -7.40
CA LEU A 234 23.72 5.36 -6.92
C LEU A 234 24.39 6.53 -7.66
N GLU A 235 24.28 6.56 -8.99
CA GLU A 235 24.90 7.59 -9.82
C GLU A 235 24.24 8.99 -9.67
N LYS A 236 22.93 9.02 -9.52
CA LYS A 236 22.15 10.27 -9.49
C LYS A 236 22.05 10.91 -8.11
N HIS A 237 22.03 10.11 -7.05
CA HIS A 237 21.63 10.56 -5.71
C HIS A 237 22.72 10.42 -4.65
N THR A 238 23.95 9.99 -5.03
CA THR A 238 25.03 9.86 -4.05
C THR A 238 26.36 10.43 -4.57
N THR A 239 27.16 10.94 -3.62
CA THR A 239 28.54 11.32 -3.86
C THR A 239 29.50 10.28 -3.25
N PRO A 240 30.69 10.06 -3.82
CA PRO A 240 31.69 9.17 -3.22
C PRO A 240 31.96 9.54 -1.76
N GLY A 241 31.97 8.53 -0.89
CA GLY A 241 32.24 8.70 0.55
C GLY A 241 31.04 9.14 1.40
N SER A 242 29.87 9.42 0.81
CA SER A 242 28.68 9.77 1.57
C SER A 242 28.06 8.55 2.29
N PRO A 243 27.35 8.73 3.42
CA PRO A 243 26.61 7.64 4.08
C PRO A 243 25.59 6.95 3.16
N GLY A 244 24.92 7.71 2.29
CA GLY A 244 24.00 7.16 1.29
C GLY A 244 24.70 6.25 0.31
N ARG A 245 25.93 6.60 -0.11
CA ARG A 245 26.75 5.74 -0.98
C ARG A 245 27.09 4.41 -0.30
N ALA A 246 27.52 4.46 0.96
CA ALA A 246 27.85 3.26 1.73
C ALA A 246 26.66 2.31 1.86
N ARG A 247 25.45 2.86 2.06
CA ARG A 247 24.20 2.09 2.14
C ARG A 247 23.89 1.36 0.83
N ILE A 248 23.98 2.07 -0.29
CA ILE A 248 23.74 1.47 -1.62
C ILE A 248 24.81 0.43 -1.96
N ASP A 249 26.08 0.69 -1.61
CA ASP A 249 27.16 -0.28 -1.79
C ASP A 249 26.94 -1.56 -0.97
N ASP A 250 26.35 -1.47 0.21
CA ASP A 250 25.94 -2.64 0.99
C ASP A 250 24.83 -3.43 0.29
N ILE A 251 23.77 -2.76 -0.16
CA ILE A 251 22.69 -3.38 -0.93
C ILE A 251 23.24 -4.03 -2.20
N ARG A 252 24.15 -3.35 -2.91
CA ARG A 252 24.84 -3.92 -4.09
C ARG A 252 25.53 -5.24 -3.75
N ARG A 253 26.31 -5.31 -2.66
CA ARG A 253 26.97 -6.55 -2.24
C ARG A 253 25.95 -7.67 -2.00
N LYS A 254 24.83 -7.38 -1.33
CA LYS A 254 23.74 -8.34 -1.07
C LYS A 254 23.15 -8.90 -2.36
N ILE A 255 22.81 -8.04 -3.32
CA ILE A 255 22.19 -8.50 -4.57
C ILE A 255 23.16 -9.28 -5.47
N VAL A 256 24.43 -8.89 -5.50
CA VAL A 256 25.47 -9.63 -6.24
C VAL A 256 25.70 -11.01 -5.61
N ALA A 257 25.74 -11.09 -4.28
CA ALA A 257 25.82 -12.36 -3.56
C ALA A 257 24.61 -13.26 -3.83
N ALA A 258 23.42 -12.68 -4.09
CA ALA A 258 22.22 -13.40 -4.50
C ALA A 258 22.18 -13.72 -6.01
N GLY A 259 23.23 -13.42 -6.76
CA GLY A 259 23.40 -13.77 -8.18
C GLY A 259 22.86 -12.73 -9.17
N ALA A 260 22.57 -11.52 -8.74
CA ALA A 260 22.23 -10.43 -9.67
C ALA A 260 23.52 -9.98 -10.42
N PRO A 261 23.45 -9.77 -11.75
CA PRO A 261 24.61 -9.32 -12.51
C PRO A 261 25.03 -7.89 -12.12
N TRP A 262 26.37 -7.69 -12.02
CA TRP A 262 26.93 -6.38 -11.79
C TRP A 262 28.24 -6.18 -12.59
N PRO A 263 28.38 -5.12 -13.39
CA PRO A 263 27.39 -4.08 -13.66
C PRO A 263 26.10 -4.66 -14.28
N PRO A 264 24.95 -4.02 -14.09
CA PRO A 264 23.69 -4.50 -14.66
C PRO A 264 23.69 -4.41 -16.19
N VAL A 265 22.96 -5.32 -16.82
CA VAL A 265 22.82 -5.33 -18.29
C VAL A 265 22.04 -4.08 -18.73
N ASP A 266 22.47 -3.47 -19.82
CA ASP A 266 21.75 -2.35 -20.46
C ASP A 266 20.29 -2.74 -20.80
N PRO A 267 19.32 -1.88 -20.56
CA PRO A 267 17.91 -2.22 -20.76
C PRO A 267 17.55 -2.63 -22.18
N LYS A 268 18.20 -2.11 -23.22
CA LYS A 268 17.97 -2.52 -24.60
C LYS A 268 18.48 -3.95 -24.84
N ALA A 269 19.69 -4.26 -24.38
CA ALA A 269 20.25 -5.60 -24.43
C ALA A 269 19.41 -6.60 -23.61
N GLN A 270 18.93 -6.17 -22.44
CA GLN A 270 18.05 -6.98 -21.59
C GLN A 270 16.72 -7.29 -22.31
N ARG A 271 16.09 -6.31 -22.97
CA ARG A 271 14.88 -6.54 -23.80
C ARG A 271 15.13 -7.56 -24.91
N ALA A 272 16.27 -7.45 -25.63
CA ALA A 272 16.62 -8.39 -26.67
C ALA A 272 16.74 -9.83 -26.13
N ALA A 273 17.41 -10.00 -24.98
CA ALA A 273 17.51 -11.30 -24.31
C ALA A 273 16.16 -11.84 -23.84
N MET A 274 15.29 -10.97 -23.29
CA MET A 274 13.92 -11.33 -22.86
C MET A 274 13.07 -11.81 -24.06
N ARG A 275 13.11 -11.11 -25.19
CA ARG A 275 12.43 -11.54 -26.43
C ARG A 275 12.91 -12.90 -26.93
N ALA A 276 14.24 -13.11 -26.91
CA ALA A 276 14.80 -14.40 -27.31
C ALA A 276 14.30 -15.57 -26.44
N ARG A 277 13.86 -15.31 -25.21
CA ARG A 277 13.23 -16.28 -24.30
C ARG A 277 11.71 -16.32 -24.40
N GLY A 278 11.10 -15.53 -25.29
CA GLY A 278 9.64 -15.45 -25.45
C GLY A 278 8.92 -14.64 -24.35
N GLU A 279 9.64 -13.84 -23.58
CA GLU A 279 9.06 -13.03 -22.52
C GLU A 279 8.37 -11.76 -23.10
N LYS A 280 7.32 -11.30 -22.40
CA LYS A 280 6.63 -10.08 -22.77
C LYS A 280 7.56 -8.87 -22.58
N VAL A 281 7.72 -8.06 -23.62
CA VAL A 281 8.57 -6.87 -23.63
C VAL A 281 7.81 -5.68 -24.17
N VAL A 282 8.02 -4.52 -23.56
CA VAL A 282 7.50 -3.24 -23.99
C VAL A 282 8.68 -2.35 -24.41
N THR A 283 8.64 -1.82 -25.64
CA THR A 283 9.63 -0.85 -26.10
C THR A 283 9.21 0.54 -25.68
N PRO A 284 10.06 1.31 -24.95
CA PRO A 284 9.72 2.68 -24.58
C PRO A 284 9.45 3.56 -25.79
N ALA A 285 8.48 4.47 -25.70
CA ALA A 285 8.14 5.38 -26.76
C ALA A 285 9.38 6.20 -27.22
N GLY A 286 9.60 6.28 -28.53
CA GLY A 286 10.74 7.00 -29.13
C GLY A 286 12.07 6.26 -29.10
N GLN A 287 12.13 5.00 -28.67
CA GLN A 287 13.28 4.13 -28.83
C GLN A 287 13.08 3.18 -30.01
N THR A 288 14.11 3.05 -30.87
CA THR A 288 14.21 1.96 -31.86
C THR A 288 14.82 0.74 -31.21
N GLU A 289 14.39 -0.43 -31.64
CA GLU A 289 14.90 -1.72 -31.15
C GLU A 289 16.31 -2.02 -31.68
#